data_cd1bcb21fedf4e2ec2cf1be58766e5a2
#
_entry.id   cd1bcb21fedf4e2ec2cf1be58766e5a2
#
_cell.length_a   1.000
_cell.length_b   1.000
_cell.length_c   1.000
_cell.angle_alpha   90.00
_cell.angle_beta   90.00
_cell.angle_gamma   90.00
#
_symmetry.space_group_name_H-M   'P 1'
#
loop_
_entity.id
_entity.type
_entity.pdbx_description
1 polymer ?
#
loop_
_entity_poly.entity_id
_entity_poly.type
_entity_poly.pdbx_seq_one_letter_code
_entity_poly.pdbx_strand_id
1 'polypeptide(L)'
;MPTPRFRLTLLAIALLAIAFGPTLSGQGGRGGPPAPNPRQKDFPYPVVRDQRGCCPAGPRALPSPPLGAGPWTFQTTEANIKVSIVARGISHPYAMAFMDDGAILVTERIGKLRVIRNGQLQPDPLPNMPPMIYRGTEAGMMDLALHPNYAQNHLVYFSYHKPIGDNLASNAVGRGRWDGKQLVDVKEIFLSNDVDTEVSRIAFGRDGKLYLTIGSPGTGQPEAVARAQHKNDYAGKTLRMNDDGSLPSDNPFVNDKNYKPYVFAMGFRNQMGLTLNPWTGELWASEMGPNGGDEVNIVQAGKNYGWPLVSYGRDYNGQRFPASHAAKGFEEPVVYWSPAIAVSGAAFYNGDKFPNWQRNLFVGGMREGEMSPTGQLRRIVFNDKWQELRQEALLRDLHQRIRDVRQGPDGNLYVLTEENDSALLKIEPADTAAQTR
;
A
#
# COMPACT_ATOMS: atom_id res chain seq x y z
N MET A 1 -70.25 -27.28 -41.91
CA MET A 1 -69.33 -26.30 -41.36
C MET A 1 -68.02 -26.98 -41.19
N PRO A 2 -66.98 -26.64 -41.94
CA PRO A 2 -65.69 -27.34 -41.91
C PRO A 2 -64.71 -26.70 -40.94
N THR A 3 -64.05 -27.53 -40.16
CA THR A 3 -62.93 -27.21 -39.28
C THR A 3 -61.63 -26.91 -40.03
N PRO A 4 -60.86 -25.92 -39.63
CA PRO A 4 -59.56 -25.62 -40.29
C PRO A 4 -58.45 -26.54 -39.72
N ARG A 5 -57.71 -27.14 -40.66
CA ARG A 5 -56.49 -27.91 -40.41
C ARG A 5 -55.32 -26.95 -40.19
N PHE A 6 -54.70 -26.98 -39.00
CA PHE A 6 -53.38 -26.35 -38.77
C PHE A 6 -52.27 -27.22 -39.36
N ARG A 7 -51.49 -26.64 -40.25
CA ARG A 7 -50.23 -27.18 -40.74
C ARG A 7 -49.10 -26.80 -39.77
N LEU A 8 -48.49 -27.82 -39.16
CA LEU A 8 -47.23 -27.67 -38.42
C LEU A 8 -46.10 -27.54 -39.42
N THR A 9 -45.40 -26.40 -39.40
CA THR A 9 -44.14 -26.19 -40.13
C THR A 9 -43.01 -26.51 -39.16
N LEU A 10 -42.29 -27.62 -39.42
CA LEU A 10 -41.05 -27.93 -38.69
C LEU A 10 -39.95 -26.96 -39.11
N LEU A 11 -39.48 -26.17 -38.17
CA LEU A 11 -38.26 -25.39 -38.31
C LEU A 11 -37.10 -26.27 -37.85
N ALA A 12 -36.24 -26.64 -38.79
CA ALA A 12 -34.98 -27.34 -38.50
C ALA A 12 -33.98 -26.35 -37.92
N ILE A 13 -33.67 -26.50 -36.63
CA ILE A 13 -32.58 -25.76 -35.97
C ILE A 13 -31.26 -26.52 -36.32
N ALA A 14 -30.44 -25.89 -37.17
CA ALA A 14 -29.07 -26.33 -37.41
C ALA A 14 -28.21 -26.03 -36.15
N LEU A 15 -27.84 -27.06 -35.43
CA LEU A 15 -26.84 -27.00 -34.39
C LEU A 15 -25.47 -26.78 -35.04
N LEU A 16 -24.91 -25.57 -34.92
CA LEU A 16 -23.52 -25.32 -35.25
C LEU A 16 -22.66 -25.88 -34.11
N ALA A 17 -22.04 -27.03 -34.34
CA ALA A 17 -21.03 -27.58 -33.47
C ALA A 17 -19.75 -26.72 -33.60
N ILE A 18 -19.51 -25.88 -32.60
CA ILE A 18 -18.23 -25.20 -32.43
C ILE A 18 -17.27 -26.26 -31.90
N ALA A 19 -16.38 -26.75 -32.78
CA ALA A 19 -15.28 -27.61 -32.41
C ALA A 19 -14.31 -26.79 -31.51
N PHE A 20 -14.26 -27.11 -30.23
CA PHE A 20 -13.15 -26.70 -29.37
C PHE A 20 -11.88 -27.42 -29.86
N GLY A 21 -10.97 -26.66 -30.43
CA GLY A 21 -9.62 -27.14 -30.74
C GLY A 21 -8.89 -27.47 -29.42
N PRO A 22 -7.86 -28.32 -29.47
CA PRO A 22 -7.18 -28.79 -28.28
C PRO A 22 -6.54 -27.61 -27.54
N THR A 23 -6.83 -27.52 -26.25
CA THR A 23 -6.13 -26.65 -25.30
C THR A 23 -4.64 -26.95 -25.39
N LEU A 24 -3.87 -26.00 -25.90
CA LEU A 24 -2.42 -26.00 -25.77
C LEU A 24 -2.09 -25.92 -24.28
N SER A 25 -1.80 -27.08 -23.69
CA SER A 25 -1.11 -27.16 -22.42
C SER A 25 0.27 -26.55 -22.64
N GLY A 26 0.43 -25.31 -22.18
CA GLY A 26 1.72 -24.66 -22.13
C GLY A 26 2.62 -25.39 -21.15
N GLN A 27 3.40 -26.35 -21.63
CA GLN A 27 4.56 -26.83 -20.91
C GLN A 27 5.48 -25.63 -20.68
N GLY A 28 5.76 -25.35 -19.42
CA GLY A 28 6.77 -24.37 -19.00
C GLY A 28 8.16 -24.81 -19.45
N GLY A 29 8.44 -24.64 -20.74
CA GLY A 29 9.78 -24.70 -21.26
C GLY A 29 10.57 -23.53 -20.66
N ARG A 30 11.73 -23.81 -20.07
CA ARG A 30 12.76 -22.81 -19.79
C ARG A 30 13.19 -22.20 -21.14
N GLY A 31 12.40 -21.26 -21.64
CA GLY A 31 12.73 -20.51 -22.83
C GLY A 31 13.94 -19.62 -22.52
N GLY A 32 14.95 -19.66 -23.39
CA GLY A 32 16.04 -18.71 -23.37
C GLY A 32 15.50 -17.27 -23.34
N PRO A 33 16.35 -16.29 -23.05
CA PRO A 33 15.93 -14.90 -22.99
C PRO A 33 15.19 -14.55 -24.27
N PRO A 34 13.99 -13.97 -24.18
CA PRO A 34 13.21 -13.64 -25.38
C PRO A 34 13.96 -12.66 -26.25
N ALA A 35 13.72 -12.76 -27.57
CA ALA A 35 14.34 -11.86 -28.53
C ALA A 35 14.12 -10.40 -28.14
N PRO A 36 15.15 -9.53 -28.27
CA PRO A 36 15.05 -8.13 -27.97
C PRO A 36 13.90 -7.51 -28.76
N ASN A 37 13.05 -6.68 -28.10
CA ASN A 37 12.04 -5.90 -28.76
C ASN A 37 12.73 -4.99 -29.81
N PRO A 38 12.33 -5.01 -31.09
CA PRO A 38 12.96 -4.17 -32.14
C PRO A 38 12.91 -2.69 -31.81
N ARG A 39 11.98 -2.22 -30.98
CA ARG A 39 11.89 -0.83 -30.47
C ARG A 39 12.87 -0.56 -29.31
N GLN A 40 13.55 -1.57 -28.77
CA GLN A 40 14.52 -1.43 -27.69
C GLN A 40 15.81 -0.74 -28.15
N LYS A 41 16.09 -0.69 -29.45
CA LYS A 41 17.26 -0.02 -30.02
C LYS A 41 17.30 1.48 -29.71
N ASP A 42 16.13 2.09 -29.50
CA ASP A 42 15.99 3.52 -29.31
C ASP A 42 15.98 3.93 -27.83
N PHE A 43 16.07 2.96 -26.91
CA PHE A 43 16.13 3.22 -25.47
C PHE A 43 17.51 2.94 -24.94
N PRO A 44 18.21 3.95 -24.39
CA PRO A 44 19.58 3.80 -23.87
C PRO A 44 19.66 3.02 -22.56
N TYR A 45 18.54 2.47 -22.07
CA TYR A 45 18.45 1.82 -20.77
C TYR A 45 18.13 0.33 -20.89
N PRO A 46 18.74 -0.53 -20.05
CA PRO A 46 18.43 -1.94 -20.06
C PRO A 46 16.97 -2.19 -19.66
N VAL A 47 16.25 -2.99 -20.44
CA VAL A 47 14.95 -3.47 -20.08
C VAL A 47 15.12 -4.64 -19.09
N VAL A 48 14.78 -4.41 -17.84
CA VAL A 48 14.76 -5.46 -16.82
C VAL A 48 13.37 -6.10 -16.78
N ARG A 49 13.30 -7.43 -16.88
CA ARG A 49 12.06 -8.16 -16.65
C ARG A 49 11.86 -8.41 -15.16
N ASP A 50 10.64 -8.22 -14.69
CA ASP A 50 10.22 -8.74 -13.40
C ASP A 50 10.43 -10.26 -13.39
N GLN A 51 10.97 -10.81 -12.31
CA GLN A 51 11.19 -12.24 -12.15
C GLN A 51 9.89 -13.06 -12.21
N ARG A 52 8.73 -12.41 -12.03
CA ARG A 52 7.39 -13.00 -12.13
C ARG A 52 6.92 -13.17 -13.58
N GLY A 53 7.68 -12.72 -14.57
CA GLY A 53 7.33 -12.87 -16.00
C GLY A 53 6.17 -11.99 -16.45
N CYS A 54 5.54 -11.25 -15.57
CA CYS A 54 4.56 -10.25 -15.95
C CYS A 54 5.29 -8.94 -16.28
N CYS A 55 4.79 -8.27 -17.27
CA CYS A 55 5.13 -6.91 -17.64
C CYS A 55 6.54 -6.76 -18.23
N PRO A 56 6.64 -6.46 -19.50
CA PRO A 56 7.90 -5.99 -20.03
C PRO A 56 8.35 -4.84 -19.15
N ALA A 57 9.47 -5.02 -18.47
CA ALA A 57 10.06 -3.97 -17.68
C ALA A 57 10.46 -2.85 -18.65
N GLY A 58 9.56 -1.92 -18.81
CA GLY A 58 9.83 -0.67 -19.49
C GLY A 58 10.72 0.24 -18.62
N PRO A 59 10.69 1.52 -18.85
CA PRO A 59 11.42 2.56 -18.10
C PRO A 59 11.25 2.53 -16.58
N ARG A 60 10.29 1.75 -16.04
CA ARG A 60 10.07 1.57 -14.61
C ARG A 60 11.26 0.99 -13.82
N ALA A 61 12.25 0.46 -14.53
CA ALA A 61 13.44 -0.08 -13.91
C ALA A 61 14.56 0.93 -13.68
N LEU A 62 14.40 2.19 -14.10
CA LEU A 62 15.39 3.21 -13.79
C LEU A 62 15.44 3.46 -12.28
N PRO A 63 16.59 3.33 -11.64
CA PRO A 63 16.73 3.71 -10.25
C PRO A 63 16.50 5.22 -10.11
N SER A 64 16.03 5.64 -8.95
CA SER A 64 16.03 7.06 -8.61
C SER A 64 17.47 7.59 -8.63
N PRO A 65 17.70 8.83 -9.07
CA PRO A 65 19.01 9.43 -8.97
C PRO A 65 19.44 9.53 -7.50
N PRO A 66 20.73 9.55 -7.19
CA PRO A 66 21.21 9.77 -5.84
C PRO A 66 20.59 11.05 -5.26
N LEU A 67 20.04 10.94 -4.05
CA LEU A 67 19.51 12.09 -3.36
C LEU A 67 20.63 13.09 -3.03
N GLY A 68 20.54 14.33 -3.52
CA GLY A 68 21.49 15.41 -3.25
C GLY A 68 21.69 15.70 -1.76
N ALA A 69 22.56 16.63 -1.42
CA ALA A 69 22.91 16.94 -0.04
C ALA A 69 21.78 17.67 0.74
N GLY A 70 20.91 18.41 0.05
CA GLY A 70 19.92 19.29 0.68
C GLY A 70 20.57 20.42 1.49
N PRO A 71 19.84 21.19 2.29
CA PRO A 71 18.36 21.24 2.25
C PRO A 71 17.84 21.82 0.94
N TRP A 72 16.61 21.51 0.61
CA TRP A 72 15.91 22.06 -0.56
C TRP A 72 14.76 22.93 -0.11
N THR A 73 14.43 23.96 -0.92
CA THR A 73 13.27 24.82 -0.71
C THR A 73 12.35 24.71 -1.92
N PHE A 74 11.06 24.49 -1.68
CA PHE A 74 10.05 24.41 -2.72
C PHE A 74 8.91 25.37 -2.43
N GLN A 75 8.39 25.98 -3.48
CA GLN A 75 7.12 26.67 -3.42
C GLN A 75 6.00 25.67 -3.59
N THR A 76 4.98 25.79 -2.75
CA THR A 76 3.73 25.06 -2.88
C THR A 76 2.58 26.05 -3.03
N THR A 77 1.38 25.55 -3.29
CA THR A 77 0.22 26.43 -3.48
C THR A 77 -0.08 27.34 -2.29
N GLU A 78 0.21 26.88 -1.07
CA GLU A 78 -0.22 27.57 0.17
C GLU A 78 0.90 27.76 1.20
N ALA A 79 2.09 27.24 0.94
CA ALA A 79 3.24 27.38 1.84
C ALA A 79 4.55 27.23 1.07
N ASN A 80 5.59 27.93 1.49
CA ASN A 80 6.96 27.55 1.13
C ASN A 80 7.44 26.51 2.12
N ILE A 81 8.09 25.46 1.61
CA ILE A 81 8.60 24.37 2.42
C ILE A 81 10.10 24.24 2.29
N LYS A 82 10.73 23.89 3.39
CA LYS A 82 12.13 23.46 3.46
C LYS A 82 12.15 21.97 3.73
N VAL A 83 12.93 21.24 2.95
CA VAL A 83 13.09 19.80 3.07
C VAL A 83 14.52 19.50 3.46
N SER A 84 14.70 18.88 4.61
CA SER A 84 16.01 18.57 5.18
C SER A 84 16.16 17.07 5.41
N ILE A 85 17.38 16.56 5.24
CA ILE A 85 17.70 15.17 5.55
C ILE A 85 17.89 15.03 7.05
N VAL A 86 17.13 14.12 7.66
CA VAL A 86 17.28 13.74 9.07
C VAL A 86 18.32 12.64 9.19
N ALA A 87 18.21 11.60 8.39
CA ALA A 87 19.17 10.48 8.38
C ALA A 87 19.25 9.84 7.00
N ARG A 88 20.40 9.22 6.68
CA ARG A 88 20.67 8.45 5.46
C ARG A 88 21.08 7.02 5.77
N GLY A 89 21.30 6.22 4.74
CA GLY A 89 21.82 4.86 4.84
C GLY A 89 20.76 3.84 5.26
N ILE A 90 19.48 4.17 5.09
CA ILE A 90 18.36 3.27 5.37
C ILE A 90 18.11 2.42 4.11
N SER A 91 18.05 1.11 4.26
CA SER A 91 17.89 0.21 3.12
C SER A 91 16.44 -0.26 2.99
N HIS A 92 15.81 0.07 1.87
CA HIS A 92 14.42 -0.33 1.57
C HIS A 92 13.46 -0.16 2.77
N PRO A 93 13.35 1.06 3.34
CA PRO A 93 12.44 1.28 4.47
C PRO A 93 10.98 1.05 4.07
N TYR A 94 10.13 0.81 5.07
CA TYR A 94 8.69 0.69 4.83
C TYR A 94 7.87 1.64 5.70
N ALA A 95 8.20 1.80 6.97
CA ALA A 95 7.46 2.63 7.90
C ALA A 95 8.36 3.25 8.97
N MET A 96 7.86 4.31 9.62
CA MET A 96 8.51 4.98 10.75
C MET A 96 7.55 5.17 11.91
N ALA A 97 8.10 5.27 13.13
CA ALA A 97 7.36 5.65 14.33
C ALA A 97 8.22 6.52 15.24
N PHE A 98 7.62 7.54 15.85
CA PHE A 98 8.29 8.50 16.74
C PHE A 98 8.08 8.09 18.19
N MET A 99 9.18 7.83 18.89
CA MET A 99 9.15 7.49 20.31
C MET A 99 9.12 8.77 21.16
N ASP A 100 8.61 8.66 22.38
CA ASP A 100 8.52 9.77 23.34
C ASP A 100 9.88 10.26 23.86
N ASP A 101 10.91 9.41 23.77
CA ASP A 101 12.31 9.74 24.11
C ASP A 101 13.09 10.40 22.94
N GLY A 102 12.41 10.74 21.85
CA GLY A 102 12.98 11.37 20.66
C GLY A 102 13.66 10.39 19.70
N ALA A 103 13.65 9.09 19.96
CA ALA A 103 14.07 8.10 18.99
C ALA A 103 13.04 7.97 17.85
N ILE A 104 13.50 7.64 16.66
CA ILE A 104 12.64 7.28 15.54
C ILE A 104 12.96 5.83 15.16
N LEU A 105 11.96 4.96 15.24
CA LEU A 105 12.07 3.61 14.72
C LEU A 105 11.75 3.60 13.23
N VAL A 106 12.52 2.82 12.46
CA VAL A 106 12.31 2.65 11.02
C VAL A 106 12.44 1.16 10.68
N THR A 107 11.43 0.63 9.99
CA THR A 107 11.50 -0.72 9.45
C THR A 107 12.27 -0.73 8.14
N GLU A 108 13.19 -1.69 7.99
CA GLU A 108 13.79 -2.07 6.71
C GLU A 108 13.19 -3.43 6.29
N ARG A 109 12.63 -3.50 5.08
CA ARG A 109 11.92 -4.71 4.59
C ARG A 109 12.76 -5.99 4.64
N ILE A 110 14.08 -5.85 4.61
CA ILE A 110 15.01 -6.98 4.76
C ILE A 110 14.95 -7.64 6.15
N GLY A 111 14.05 -7.20 7.04
CA GLY A 111 13.83 -7.77 8.37
C GLY A 111 14.57 -7.07 9.49
N LYS A 112 14.95 -5.81 9.31
CA LYS A 112 15.65 -5.03 10.34
C LYS A 112 14.75 -3.92 10.88
N LEU A 113 14.75 -3.75 12.20
CA LEU A 113 14.21 -2.57 12.86
C LEU A 113 15.37 -1.66 13.25
N ARG A 114 15.39 -0.46 12.68
CA ARG A 114 16.48 0.51 12.86
C ARG A 114 16.03 1.63 13.79
N VAL A 115 17.01 2.26 14.42
CA VAL A 115 16.82 3.40 15.32
C VAL A 115 17.56 4.59 14.78
N ILE A 116 16.91 5.75 14.73
CA ILE A 116 17.53 7.05 14.48
C ILE A 116 17.48 7.84 15.78
N ARG A 117 18.62 8.36 16.22
CA ARG A 117 18.77 9.24 17.38
C ARG A 117 19.58 10.46 17.03
N ASN A 118 19.11 11.64 17.43
CA ASN A 118 19.81 12.91 17.18
C ASN A 118 20.20 13.09 15.70
N GLY A 119 19.33 12.68 14.77
CA GLY A 119 19.60 12.78 13.34
C GLY A 119 20.59 11.73 12.79
N GLN A 120 20.94 10.72 13.57
CA GLN A 120 21.89 9.69 13.15
C GLN A 120 21.26 8.30 13.18
N LEU A 121 21.37 7.58 12.07
CA LEU A 121 21.04 6.16 12.01
C LEU A 121 22.02 5.38 12.87
N GLN A 122 21.50 4.65 13.88
CA GLN A 122 22.36 3.81 14.71
C GLN A 122 22.93 2.65 13.89
N PRO A 123 24.21 2.26 14.11
CA PRO A 123 24.88 1.27 13.25
C PRO A 123 24.19 -0.09 13.28
N ASP A 124 23.78 -0.54 14.45
CA ASP A 124 23.21 -1.86 14.64
C ASP A 124 21.66 -1.81 14.61
N PRO A 125 21.01 -2.79 13.95
CA PRO A 125 19.56 -2.97 14.08
C PRO A 125 19.18 -3.45 15.49
N LEU A 126 17.93 -3.28 15.86
CA LEU A 126 17.44 -3.82 17.11
C LEU A 126 17.52 -5.35 17.12
N PRO A 127 17.98 -5.95 18.24
CA PRO A 127 18.08 -7.39 18.38
C PRO A 127 16.71 -8.05 18.64
N ASN A 128 16.70 -9.37 18.62
CA ASN A 128 15.58 -10.22 19.04
C ASN A 128 14.28 -10.02 18.25
N MET A 129 14.37 -9.52 17.02
CA MET A 129 13.24 -9.50 16.11
C MET A 129 12.92 -10.92 15.60
N PRO A 130 11.65 -11.27 15.38
CA PRO A 130 11.29 -12.58 14.88
C PRO A 130 11.87 -12.84 13.49
N PRO A 131 12.07 -14.10 13.08
CA PRO A 131 12.51 -14.41 11.73
C PRO A 131 11.48 -13.95 10.71
N MET A 132 11.96 -13.38 9.58
CA MET A 132 11.13 -12.81 8.53
C MET A 132 11.64 -13.24 7.16
N ILE A 133 10.71 -13.34 6.20
CA ILE A 133 11.06 -13.53 4.79
C ILE A 133 10.93 -12.21 4.06
N TYR A 134 12.00 -11.81 3.42
CA TYR A 134 12.03 -10.69 2.48
C TYR A 134 11.89 -11.20 1.04
N ARG A 135 10.89 -10.66 0.32
CA ARG A 135 10.67 -10.92 -1.10
C ARG A 135 10.27 -9.65 -1.84
N GLY A 136 11.08 -9.26 -2.79
CA GLY A 136 10.77 -8.15 -3.69
C GLY A 136 10.36 -6.88 -2.96
N THR A 137 9.29 -6.24 -3.42
CA THR A 137 8.80 -4.95 -2.91
C THR A 137 7.68 -5.07 -1.90
N GLU A 138 7.12 -6.26 -1.68
CA GLU A 138 5.80 -6.45 -1.06
C GLU A 138 5.80 -7.41 0.12
N ALA A 139 6.98 -7.91 0.53
CA ALA A 139 7.12 -8.77 1.72
C ALA A 139 8.36 -8.39 2.53
N GLY A 140 8.35 -8.72 3.81
CA GLY A 140 9.45 -8.44 4.75
C GLY A 140 8.96 -7.92 6.08
N MET A 141 9.75 -7.06 6.72
CA MET A 141 9.28 -6.25 7.83
C MET A 141 8.55 -5.03 7.29
N MET A 142 7.32 -4.83 7.72
CA MET A 142 6.42 -3.88 7.11
C MET A 142 6.14 -2.70 8.08
N ASP A 143 4.92 -2.53 8.55
CA ASP A 143 4.48 -1.33 9.24
C ASP A 143 4.77 -1.32 10.75
N LEU A 144 4.72 -0.12 11.32
CA LEU A 144 4.81 0.17 12.75
C LEU A 144 3.59 0.96 13.21
N ALA A 145 3.07 0.63 14.38
CA ALA A 145 2.06 1.42 15.07
C ALA A 145 2.36 1.48 16.58
N LEU A 146 2.16 2.65 17.17
CA LEU A 146 2.18 2.81 18.63
C LEU A 146 0.80 2.52 19.18
N HIS A 147 0.75 1.91 20.36
CA HIS A 147 -0.52 1.72 21.08
C HIS A 147 -1.17 3.08 21.39
N PRO A 148 -2.51 3.24 21.36
CA PRO A 148 -3.16 4.52 21.70
C PRO A 148 -2.76 5.08 23.07
N ASN A 149 -2.45 4.21 24.03
CA ASN A 149 -1.94 4.59 25.36
C ASN A 149 -0.40 4.40 25.47
N TYR A 150 0.33 4.70 24.38
CA TYR A 150 1.78 4.48 24.31
C TYR A 150 2.53 5.18 25.46
N ALA A 151 2.17 6.41 25.82
CA ALA A 151 2.80 7.13 26.91
C ALA A 151 2.76 6.42 28.27
N GLN A 152 1.85 5.45 28.47
CA GLN A 152 1.72 4.66 29.70
C GLN A 152 2.31 3.27 29.58
N ASN A 153 2.20 2.64 28.40
CA ASN A 153 2.54 1.22 28.24
C ASN A 153 3.76 0.96 27.32
N HIS A 154 4.19 1.96 26.57
CA HIS A 154 5.30 1.91 25.61
C HIS A 154 5.21 0.75 24.61
N LEU A 155 3.99 0.27 24.30
CA LEU A 155 3.78 -0.83 23.35
C LEU A 155 3.92 -0.35 21.90
N VAL A 156 4.77 -1.07 21.18
CA VAL A 156 5.03 -0.90 19.74
C VAL A 156 4.58 -2.17 19.03
N TYR A 157 3.79 -2.00 17.98
CA TYR A 157 3.30 -3.07 17.12
C TYR A 157 4.02 -3.01 15.78
N PHE A 158 4.25 -4.18 15.19
CA PHE A 158 4.83 -4.28 13.86
C PHE A 158 4.21 -5.42 13.08
N SER A 159 4.03 -5.21 11.78
CA SER A 159 3.60 -6.26 10.87
C SER A 159 4.78 -6.79 10.06
N TYR A 160 4.73 -8.08 9.71
CA TYR A 160 5.82 -8.73 9.00
C TYR A 160 5.35 -10.01 8.30
N HIS A 161 6.19 -10.52 7.40
CA HIS A 161 5.98 -11.80 6.74
C HIS A 161 6.80 -12.88 7.45
N LYS A 162 6.09 -13.74 8.20
CA LYS A 162 6.68 -14.85 8.93
C LYS A 162 6.92 -16.05 8.01
N PRO A 163 8.11 -16.67 8.05
CA PRO A 163 8.34 -17.95 7.38
C PRO A 163 7.49 -19.05 8.02
N ILE A 164 6.80 -19.84 7.19
CA ILE A 164 5.96 -20.95 7.62
C ILE A 164 6.32 -22.30 6.96
N GLY A 165 7.55 -22.40 6.44
CA GLY A 165 8.13 -23.57 5.77
C GLY A 165 8.24 -23.39 4.25
N ASP A 166 9.06 -24.20 3.60
CA ASP A 166 9.22 -24.34 2.15
C ASP A 166 9.25 -23.03 1.33
N ASN A 167 9.93 -22.01 1.83
CA ASN A 167 9.92 -20.66 1.28
C ASN A 167 8.51 -19.99 1.26
N LEU A 168 7.56 -20.49 2.01
CA LEU A 168 6.26 -19.85 2.21
C LEU A 168 6.33 -18.82 3.32
N ALA A 169 5.51 -17.79 3.20
CA ALA A 169 5.35 -16.75 4.21
C ALA A 169 3.88 -16.43 4.44
N SER A 170 3.59 -15.98 5.64
CA SER A 170 2.26 -15.53 6.06
C SER A 170 2.36 -14.19 6.78
N ASN A 171 1.35 -13.33 6.64
CA ASN A 171 1.29 -12.06 7.35
C ASN A 171 1.11 -12.31 8.85
N ALA A 172 1.93 -11.66 9.63
CA ALA A 172 1.92 -11.74 11.09
C ALA A 172 1.97 -10.34 11.71
N VAL A 173 1.52 -10.25 12.95
CA VAL A 173 1.68 -9.07 13.80
C VAL A 173 2.43 -9.46 15.06
N GLY A 174 3.48 -8.73 15.35
CA GLY A 174 4.19 -8.77 16.60
C GLY A 174 4.00 -7.50 17.41
N ARG A 175 4.22 -7.59 18.72
CA ARG A 175 4.34 -6.41 19.58
C ARG A 175 5.47 -6.59 20.59
N GLY A 176 6.06 -5.47 20.99
CA GLY A 176 7.04 -5.43 22.09
C GLY A 176 6.86 -4.13 22.86
N ARG A 177 7.55 -4.01 23.99
CA ARG A 177 7.59 -2.78 24.78
C ARG A 177 8.92 -2.08 24.56
N TRP A 178 8.87 -0.79 24.22
CA TRP A 178 10.05 0.05 24.11
C TRP A 178 10.61 0.38 25.51
N ASP A 179 11.88 0.07 25.76
CA ASP A 179 12.56 0.33 27.03
C ASP A 179 13.50 1.54 26.99
N GLY A 180 13.47 2.30 25.89
CA GLY A 180 14.36 3.41 25.62
C GLY A 180 15.61 3.03 24.81
N LYS A 181 15.84 1.72 24.55
CA LYS A 181 16.99 1.22 23.79
C LYS A 181 16.62 0.16 22.76
N GLN A 182 15.68 -0.72 23.11
CA GLN A 182 15.26 -1.87 22.31
C GLN A 182 13.81 -2.23 22.59
N LEU A 183 13.26 -3.15 21.79
CA LEU A 183 11.99 -3.79 22.11
C LEU A 183 12.25 -4.98 23.03
N VAL A 184 11.60 -4.97 24.18
CA VAL A 184 11.57 -6.09 25.14
C VAL A 184 10.20 -6.76 25.11
N ASP A 185 10.09 -7.96 25.68
CA ASP A 185 8.85 -8.73 25.73
C ASP A 185 8.21 -8.94 24.34
N VAL A 186 9.06 -9.09 23.32
CA VAL A 186 8.62 -9.26 21.93
C VAL A 186 7.88 -10.56 21.78
N LYS A 187 6.64 -10.49 21.27
CA LYS A 187 5.81 -11.67 21.01
C LYS A 187 4.96 -11.48 19.75
N GLU A 188 4.68 -12.59 19.07
CA GLU A 188 3.66 -12.66 18.05
C GLU A 188 2.28 -12.65 18.69
N ILE A 189 1.36 -11.85 18.16
CA ILE A 189 -0.02 -11.76 18.63
C ILE A 189 -1.03 -12.22 17.58
N PHE A 190 -0.63 -12.29 16.31
CA PHE A 190 -1.48 -12.75 15.21
C PHE A 190 -0.64 -13.37 14.10
N LEU A 191 -1.17 -14.45 13.51
CA LEU A 191 -0.66 -15.07 12.29
C LEU A 191 -1.85 -15.43 11.39
N SER A 192 -1.83 -14.96 10.13
CA SER A 192 -2.96 -15.18 9.22
C SER A 192 -3.10 -16.64 8.77
N ASN A 193 -2.00 -17.37 8.68
CA ASN A 193 -1.90 -18.71 8.11
C ASN A 193 -2.29 -18.80 6.61
N ASP A 194 -2.50 -17.67 5.95
CA ASP A 194 -2.68 -17.62 4.50
C ASP A 194 -1.33 -17.38 3.84
N VAL A 195 -1.06 -18.12 2.78
CA VAL A 195 0.20 -18.05 2.03
C VAL A 195 0.07 -17.13 0.81
N ASP A 196 1.21 -16.70 0.28
CA ASP A 196 1.30 -15.87 -0.93
C ASP A 196 0.40 -14.63 -0.86
N THR A 197 0.40 -13.99 0.29
CA THR A 197 -0.20 -12.69 0.52
C THR A 197 0.87 -11.61 0.52
N GLU A 198 0.48 -10.40 0.13
CA GLU A 198 1.38 -9.28 -0.05
C GLU A 198 1.10 -8.22 1.00
N VAL A 199 2.03 -7.31 1.19
CA VAL A 199 2.00 -6.10 2.01
C VAL A 199 1.23 -6.23 3.32
N SER A 200 1.44 -5.33 4.23
CA SER A 200 0.59 -5.12 5.40
C SER A 200 0.82 -3.72 5.97
N ARG A 201 -0.28 -3.08 6.36
CA ARG A 201 -0.29 -1.86 7.17
C ARG A 201 -1.08 -2.11 8.43
N ILE A 202 -0.70 -1.44 9.49
CA ILE A 202 -1.39 -1.53 10.78
C ILE A 202 -1.72 -0.13 11.30
N ALA A 203 -2.92 0.01 11.87
CA ALA A 203 -3.33 1.23 12.56
C ALA A 203 -4.30 0.89 13.68
N PHE A 204 -4.31 1.70 14.73
CA PHE A 204 -5.36 1.66 15.73
C PHE A 204 -6.54 2.52 15.30
N GLY A 205 -7.74 1.97 15.39
CA GLY A 205 -8.99 2.71 15.27
C GLY A 205 -9.32 3.48 16.53
N ARG A 206 -10.29 4.39 16.41
CA ARG A 206 -10.82 5.13 17.58
C ARG A 206 -11.45 4.22 18.64
N ASP A 207 -11.88 3.04 18.24
CA ASP A 207 -12.41 1.96 19.10
C ASP A 207 -11.33 1.21 19.90
N GLY A 208 -10.07 1.60 19.75
CA GLY A 208 -8.92 0.97 20.41
C GLY A 208 -8.55 -0.39 19.84
N LYS A 209 -9.16 -0.81 18.72
CA LYS A 209 -8.82 -2.07 18.04
C LYS A 209 -7.68 -1.85 17.06
N LEU A 210 -6.90 -2.89 16.87
CA LEU A 210 -5.84 -2.94 15.86
C LEU A 210 -6.43 -3.42 14.54
N TYR A 211 -6.16 -2.69 13.48
CA TYR A 211 -6.51 -3.04 12.11
C TYR A 211 -5.26 -3.43 11.34
N LEU A 212 -5.37 -4.49 10.55
CA LEU A 212 -4.29 -5.04 9.72
C LEU A 212 -4.80 -5.16 8.28
N THR A 213 -4.08 -4.59 7.33
CA THR A 213 -4.33 -4.85 5.91
C THR A 213 -3.51 -6.04 5.43
N ILE A 214 -4.09 -6.86 4.57
CA ILE A 214 -3.39 -7.95 3.88
C ILE A 214 -3.67 -7.81 2.40
N GLY A 215 -2.60 -7.66 1.60
CA GLY A 215 -2.69 -7.53 0.16
C GLY A 215 -3.12 -8.82 -0.53
N SER A 216 -3.73 -8.67 -1.68
CA SER A 216 -4.03 -9.76 -2.62
C SER A 216 -2.79 -10.04 -3.46
N PRO A 217 -2.56 -11.29 -3.88
CA PRO A 217 -1.53 -11.57 -4.87
C PRO A 217 -1.69 -10.73 -6.13
N GLY A 218 -0.56 -10.36 -6.73
CA GLY A 218 -0.53 -9.47 -7.89
C GLY A 218 -1.27 -10.03 -9.12
N THR A 219 -1.48 -9.18 -10.10
CA THR A 219 -2.13 -9.51 -11.38
C THR A 219 -1.39 -10.59 -12.17
N GLY A 220 -2.07 -11.23 -13.08
CA GLY A 220 -1.52 -12.24 -14.01
C GLY A 220 -1.84 -13.70 -13.65
N GLN A 221 -2.47 -13.95 -12.51
CA GLN A 221 -3.00 -15.26 -12.11
C GLN A 221 -4.44 -15.08 -11.62
N PRO A 222 -5.44 -15.37 -12.47
CA PRO A 222 -6.84 -15.09 -12.17
C PRO A 222 -7.32 -15.70 -10.84
N GLU A 223 -6.91 -16.93 -10.53
CA GLU A 223 -7.28 -17.61 -9.28
C GLU A 223 -6.67 -16.92 -8.06
N ALA A 224 -5.44 -16.44 -8.17
CA ALA A 224 -4.74 -15.77 -7.08
C ALA A 224 -5.38 -14.41 -6.76
N VAL A 225 -5.68 -13.60 -7.78
CA VAL A 225 -6.31 -12.28 -7.56
C VAL A 225 -7.77 -12.42 -7.12
N ALA A 226 -8.48 -13.47 -7.51
CA ALA A 226 -9.85 -13.76 -7.10
C ALA A 226 -9.99 -13.98 -5.59
N ARG A 227 -8.90 -14.33 -4.89
CA ARG A 227 -8.85 -14.49 -3.44
C ARG A 227 -9.35 -13.26 -2.69
N ALA A 228 -9.18 -12.05 -3.25
CA ALA A 228 -9.71 -10.83 -2.66
C ALA A 228 -11.25 -10.86 -2.45
N GLN A 229 -11.97 -11.69 -3.23
CA GLN A 229 -13.42 -11.91 -3.11
C GLN A 229 -13.79 -13.17 -2.32
N HIS A 230 -12.81 -14.01 -1.94
CA HIS A 230 -13.09 -15.21 -1.15
C HIS A 230 -13.29 -14.85 0.32
N LYS A 231 -14.44 -15.22 0.87
CA LYS A 231 -14.84 -14.92 2.26
C LYS A 231 -13.97 -15.63 3.31
N ASN A 232 -13.46 -16.82 2.98
CA ASN A 232 -12.64 -17.65 3.84
C ASN A 232 -11.13 -17.49 3.62
N ASP A 233 -10.70 -16.35 3.05
CA ASP A 233 -9.31 -16.01 2.76
C ASP A 233 -9.03 -14.59 3.27
N TYR A 234 -7.85 -14.34 3.81
CA TYR A 234 -7.45 -13.01 4.27
C TYR A 234 -6.76 -12.16 3.19
N ALA A 235 -6.45 -12.73 2.03
CA ALA A 235 -5.91 -11.96 0.90
C ALA A 235 -6.89 -10.87 0.44
N GLY A 236 -6.42 -9.64 0.28
CA GLY A 236 -7.23 -8.50 -0.13
C GLY A 236 -8.28 -8.06 0.91
N LYS A 237 -7.91 -8.09 2.18
CA LYS A 237 -8.78 -7.76 3.31
C LYS A 237 -8.16 -6.72 4.25
N THR A 238 -9.03 -6.00 4.94
CA THR A 238 -8.70 -5.36 6.21
C THR A 238 -9.24 -6.23 7.33
N LEU A 239 -8.40 -6.59 8.29
CA LEU A 239 -8.73 -7.36 9.48
C LEU A 239 -8.85 -6.43 10.69
N ARG A 240 -9.63 -6.83 11.70
CA ARG A 240 -9.78 -6.11 12.97
C ARG A 240 -9.61 -7.07 14.13
N MET A 241 -8.77 -6.70 15.10
CA MET A 241 -8.44 -7.50 16.27
C MET A 241 -8.30 -6.64 17.52
N ASN A 242 -8.38 -7.25 18.69
CA ASN A 242 -8.00 -6.60 19.94
C ASN A 242 -6.50 -6.31 19.95
N ASP A 243 -6.04 -5.45 20.85
CA ASP A 243 -4.63 -5.07 21.00
C ASP A 243 -3.72 -6.25 21.42
N ASP A 244 -4.29 -7.31 21.95
CA ASP A 244 -3.60 -8.55 22.28
C ASP A 244 -3.63 -9.62 21.17
N GLY A 245 -4.27 -9.31 20.04
CA GLY A 245 -4.46 -10.20 18.89
C GLY A 245 -5.71 -11.06 18.96
N SER A 246 -6.46 -11.06 20.08
CA SER A 246 -7.69 -11.83 20.20
C SER A 246 -8.81 -11.30 19.31
N LEU A 247 -9.79 -12.16 19.02
CA LEU A 247 -10.91 -11.86 18.15
C LEU A 247 -11.95 -10.99 18.85
N PRO A 248 -12.30 -9.79 18.34
CA PRO A 248 -13.40 -9.00 18.84
C PRO A 248 -14.76 -9.70 18.59
N SER A 249 -15.63 -9.73 19.59
CA SER A 249 -16.95 -10.35 19.50
C SER A 249 -17.93 -9.58 18.61
N ASP A 250 -17.61 -8.33 18.29
CA ASP A 250 -18.40 -7.39 17.48
C ASP A 250 -17.85 -7.20 16.05
N ASN A 251 -16.99 -8.09 15.58
CA ASN A 251 -16.56 -8.08 14.17
C ASN A 251 -17.74 -8.37 13.23
N PRO A 252 -17.78 -7.71 12.05
CA PRO A 252 -18.98 -7.76 11.19
C PRO A 252 -19.37 -9.16 10.72
N PHE A 253 -18.38 -10.07 10.61
CA PHE A 253 -18.59 -11.43 10.10
C PHE A 253 -18.29 -12.52 11.14
N VAL A 254 -18.15 -12.17 12.43
CA VAL A 254 -17.72 -13.12 13.49
C VAL A 254 -18.69 -14.32 13.62
N ASN A 255 -19.98 -14.14 13.30
CA ASN A 255 -20.99 -15.18 13.34
C ASN A 255 -21.31 -15.82 11.97
N ASP A 256 -20.67 -15.38 10.89
CA ASP A 256 -20.86 -15.98 9.55
C ASP A 256 -19.77 -17.05 9.30
N LYS A 257 -20.18 -18.32 9.30
CA LYS A 257 -19.29 -19.46 9.09
C LYS A 257 -18.59 -19.48 7.72
N ASN A 258 -19.07 -18.70 6.76
CA ASN A 258 -18.45 -18.58 5.43
C ASN A 258 -17.27 -17.61 5.44
N TYR A 259 -17.15 -16.75 6.44
CA TYR A 259 -16.05 -15.78 6.54
C TYR A 259 -14.99 -16.24 7.54
N LYS A 260 -13.75 -15.88 7.28
CA LYS A 260 -12.73 -15.83 8.33
C LYS A 260 -13.10 -14.73 9.34
N PRO A 261 -13.02 -15.01 10.66
CA PRO A 261 -13.69 -14.17 11.67
C PRO A 261 -13.05 -12.80 11.90
N TYR A 262 -11.77 -12.61 11.55
CA TYR A 262 -11.09 -11.31 11.68
C TYR A 262 -11.42 -10.33 10.55
N VAL A 263 -12.09 -10.77 9.48
CA VAL A 263 -12.41 -9.90 8.33
C VAL A 263 -13.28 -8.74 8.79
N PHE A 264 -12.83 -7.51 8.51
CA PHE A 264 -13.56 -6.27 8.73
C PHE A 264 -14.13 -5.72 7.43
N ALA A 265 -13.32 -5.70 6.36
CA ALA A 265 -13.69 -5.28 5.00
C ALA A 265 -12.91 -6.11 3.97
N MET A 266 -13.41 -6.17 2.71
CA MET A 266 -12.87 -7.05 1.69
C MET A 266 -12.81 -6.39 0.30
N GLY A 267 -12.18 -7.09 -0.65
CA GLY A 267 -12.18 -6.65 -2.04
C GLY A 267 -11.14 -5.59 -2.35
N PHE A 268 -10.00 -5.64 -1.67
CA PHE A 268 -8.84 -4.78 -1.91
C PHE A 268 -7.77 -5.51 -2.72
N ARG A 269 -6.96 -4.74 -3.45
CA ARG A 269 -5.72 -5.22 -4.05
C ARG A 269 -4.57 -5.12 -3.05
N ASN A 270 -3.94 -3.96 -2.94
CA ASN A 270 -2.81 -3.73 -2.04
C ASN A 270 -2.96 -2.39 -1.31
N GLN A 271 -3.47 -2.44 -0.09
CA GLN A 271 -3.58 -1.28 0.78
C GLN A 271 -2.18 -0.91 1.31
N MET A 272 -1.57 0.10 0.71
CA MET A 272 -0.18 0.52 0.94
C MET A 272 -0.04 1.58 2.02
N GLY A 273 -1.13 2.19 2.45
CA GLY A 273 -1.22 3.10 3.59
C GLY A 273 -2.52 2.84 4.35
N LEU A 274 -2.47 3.03 5.65
CA LEU A 274 -3.63 2.96 6.54
C LEU A 274 -3.49 4.04 7.61
N THR A 275 -4.46 4.93 7.70
CA THR A 275 -4.41 6.07 8.63
C THR A 275 -5.79 6.36 9.22
N LEU A 276 -5.80 6.83 10.45
CA LEU A 276 -7.02 7.30 11.11
C LEU A 276 -7.28 8.77 10.72
N ASN A 277 -8.49 9.06 10.26
CA ASN A 277 -8.92 10.45 10.14
C ASN A 277 -9.21 10.99 11.54
N PRO A 278 -8.42 11.97 12.03
CA PRO A 278 -8.55 12.41 13.42
C PRO A 278 -9.84 13.18 13.71
N TRP A 279 -10.54 13.67 12.68
CA TRP A 279 -11.80 14.41 12.84
C TRP A 279 -13.01 13.50 12.82
N THR A 280 -13.06 12.53 11.90
CA THR A 280 -14.22 11.62 11.78
C THR A 280 -14.05 10.33 12.58
N GLY A 281 -12.80 9.89 12.81
CA GLY A 281 -12.49 8.62 13.46
C GLY A 281 -12.59 7.41 12.53
N GLU A 282 -12.75 7.65 11.23
CA GLU A 282 -12.76 6.61 10.21
C GLU A 282 -11.34 6.23 9.81
N LEU A 283 -11.14 4.98 9.45
CA LEU A 283 -9.89 4.53 8.83
C LEU A 283 -9.93 4.80 7.33
N TRP A 284 -8.84 5.35 6.83
CA TRP A 284 -8.63 5.63 5.43
C TRP A 284 -7.43 4.83 4.93
N ALA A 285 -7.58 4.21 3.77
CA ALA A 285 -6.52 3.42 3.15
C ALA A 285 -6.16 3.98 1.78
N SER A 286 -4.86 4.10 1.49
CA SER A 286 -4.37 4.25 0.12
C SER A 286 -4.13 2.87 -0.47
N GLU A 287 -4.68 2.60 -1.63
CA GLU A 287 -4.65 1.30 -2.30
C GLU A 287 -3.94 1.39 -3.64
N MET A 288 -2.98 0.51 -3.86
CA MET A 288 -2.28 0.41 -5.14
C MET A 288 -3.09 -0.43 -6.12
N GLY A 289 -3.57 0.21 -7.17
CA GLY A 289 -4.19 -0.44 -8.32
C GLY A 289 -3.17 -1.18 -9.20
N PRO A 290 -3.62 -1.78 -10.31
CA PRO A 290 -2.71 -2.41 -11.26
C PRO A 290 -1.99 -1.36 -12.11
N ASN A 291 -2.33 -1.18 -13.37
CA ASN A 291 -1.81 -0.11 -14.23
C ASN A 291 -2.83 1.03 -14.30
N GLY A 292 -2.75 1.98 -13.40
CA GLY A 292 -3.80 2.94 -13.06
C GLY A 292 -4.76 2.40 -11.99
N GLY A 293 -5.67 3.24 -11.53
CA GLY A 293 -6.66 2.86 -10.52
C GLY A 293 -6.09 2.71 -9.11
N ASP A 294 -5.03 3.44 -8.79
CA ASP A 294 -4.69 3.68 -7.38
C ASP A 294 -5.81 4.47 -6.72
N GLU A 295 -6.10 4.21 -5.47
CA GLU A 295 -7.28 4.72 -4.78
C GLU A 295 -7.00 5.19 -3.36
N VAL A 296 -7.90 6.04 -2.85
CA VAL A 296 -8.06 6.29 -1.41
C VAL A 296 -9.48 5.90 -1.03
N ASN A 297 -9.57 4.99 -0.09
CA ASN A 297 -10.82 4.40 0.38
C ASN A 297 -11.07 4.71 1.86
N ILE A 298 -12.34 4.99 2.24
CA ILE A 298 -12.78 4.97 3.64
C ILE A 298 -13.14 3.53 3.98
N VAL A 299 -12.41 2.92 4.91
CA VAL A 299 -12.57 1.50 5.25
C VAL A 299 -13.71 1.31 6.25
N GLN A 300 -14.78 0.66 5.83
CA GLN A 300 -16.02 0.49 6.61
C GLN A 300 -16.32 -0.98 6.88
N ALA A 301 -16.92 -1.24 8.03
CA ALA A 301 -17.30 -2.59 8.47
C ALA A 301 -18.23 -3.30 7.47
N GLY A 302 -17.89 -4.51 7.10
CA GLY A 302 -18.72 -5.36 6.26
C GLY A 302 -18.74 -5.01 4.78
N LYS A 303 -17.98 -3.98 4.35
CA LYS A 303 -17.99 -3.48 2.97
C LYS A 303 -17.04 -4.21 2.05
N ASN A 304 -17.37 -4.17 0.74
CA ASN A 304 -16.59 -4.76 -0.34
C ASN A 304 -16.20 -3.67 -1.35
N TYR A 305 -14.89 -3.56 -1.65
CA TYR A 305 -14.31 -2.54 -2.51
C TYR A 305 -14.07 -3.01 -3.95
N GLY A 306 -14.44 -4.24 -4.25
CA GLY A 306 -14.67 -4.73 -5.61
C GLY A 306 -13.47 -5.34 -6.34
N TRP A 307 -12.24 -5.20 -5.89
CA TRP A 307 -11.10 -5.85 -6.53
C TRP A 307 -11.25 -7.39 -6.55
N PRO A 308 -10.98 -8.10 -7.64
CA PRO A 308 -10.58 -7.64 -8.99
C PRO A 308 -11.77 -7.47 -9.97
N LEU A 309 -13.00 -7.44 -9.50
CA LEU A 309 -14.20 -7.39 -10.33
C LEU A 309 -14.43 -6.02 -10.96
N VAL A 310 -13.93 -4.98 -10.31
CA VAL A 310 -13.92 -3.58 -10.75
C VAL A 310 -12.58 -2.92 -10.42
N SER A 311 -12.16 -1.95 -11.21
CA SER A 311 -11.02 -1.06 -10.94
C SER A 311 -11.03 0.10 -11.93
N TYR A 312 -10.58 1.28 -11.54
CA TYR A 312 -10.34 2.40 -12.45
C TYR A 312 -9.06 2.24 -13.30
N GLY A 313 -8.33 1.15 -13.09
CA GLY A 313 -7.10 0.80 -13.81
C GLY A 313 -7.30 -0.13 -15.01
N ARG A 314 -6.17 -0.66 -15.43
CA ARG A 314 -6.03 -1.67 -16.47
C ARG A 314 -5.17 -2.80 -15.98
N ASP A 315 -5.38 -3.99 -16.48
CA ASP A 315 -4.41 -5.05 -16.33
C ASP A 315 -3.10 -4.69 -17.07
N TYR A 316 -2.01 -5.28 -16.69
CA TYR A 316 -0.70 -5.04 -17.31
C TYR A 316 -0.63 -5.45 -18.79
N ASN A 317 -1.55 -6.26 -19.26
CA ASN A 317 -1.74 -6.54 -20.69
C ASN A 317 -2.50 -5.42 -21.44
N GLY A 318 -2.96 -4.37 -20.73
CA GLY A 318 -3.69 -3.21 -21.28
C GLY A 318 -5.21 -3.36 -21.24
N GLN A 319 -5.77 -4.51 -20.88
CA GLN A 319 -7.20 -4.72 -20.75
C GLN A 319 -7.77 -3.87 -19.61
N ARG A 320 -8.88 -3.18 -19.86
CA ARG A 320 -9.57 -2.39 -18.83
C ARG A 320 -10.42 -3.28 -17.94
N PHE A 321 -10.40 -2.98 -16.64
CA PHE A 321 -11.41 -3.47 -15.72
C PHE A 321 -12.72 -2.69 -15.90
N PRO A 322 -13.89 -3.25 -15.51
CA PRO A 322 -15.10 -2.46 -15.29
C PRO A 322 -14.80 -1.37 -14.25
N ALA A 323 -15.18 -0.11 -14.53
CA ALA A 323 -14.78 1.02 -13.68
C ALA A 323 -15.80 1.38 -12.59
N SER A 324 -17.09 1.17 -12.82
CA SER A 324 -18.12 1.59 -11.88
C SER A 324 -18.28 0.60 -10.74
N HIS A 325 -17.81 0.95 -9.57
CA HIS A 325 -17.96 0.18 -8.33
C HIS A 325 -19.43 0.16 -7.88
N ALA A 326 -20.06 1.31 -7.79
CA ALA A 326 -21.46 1.44 -7.35
C ALA A 326 -22.45 0.64 -8.22
N ALA A 327 -22.24 0.62 -9.55
CA ALA A 327 -23.08 -0.15 -10.46
C ALA A 327 -23.01 -1.66 -10.22
N LYS A 328 -21.99 -2.14 -9.51
CA LYS A 328 -21.78 -3.53 -9.11
C LYS A 328 -22.09 -3.77 -7.63
N GLY A 329 -22.50 -2.72 -6.89
CA GLY A 329 -22.79 -2.81 -5.46
C GLY A 329 -21.54 -2.81 -4.57
N PHE A 330 -20.40 -2.30 -5.06
CA PHE A 330 -19.16 -2.10 -4.33
C PHE A 330 -19.03 -0.66 -3.85
N GLU A 331 -18.16 -0.43 -2.87
CA GLU A 331 -17.86 0.91 -2.35
C GLU A 331 -17.01 1.69 -3.36
N GLU A 332 -17.35 2.96 -3.55
CA GLU A 332 -16.58 3.88 -4.40
C GLU A 332 -15.41 4.49 -3.63
N PRO A 333 -14.24 4.66 -4.24
CA PRO A 333 -13.14 5.39 -3.63
C PRO A 333 -13.46 6.88 -3.51
N VAL A 334 -12.87 7.54 -2.50
CA VAL A 334 -12.93 9.00 -2.35
C VAL A 334 -12.10 9.71 -3.42
N VAL A 335 -10.97 9.10 -3.77
CA VAL A 335 -10.01 9.59 -4.77
C VAL A 335 -9.47 8.41 -5.55
N TYR A 336 -9.24 8.58 -6.85
CA TYR A 336 -8.49 7.60 -7.64
C TYR A 336 -7.55 8.29 -8.64
N TRP A 337 -6.51 7.56 -9.08
CA TRP A 337 -5.53 8.05 -10.05
C TRP A 337 -5.42 7.15 -11.28
N SER A 338 -5.53 7.78 -12.45
CA SER A 338 -5.24 7.14 -13.74
C SER A 338 -4.59 8.19 -14.65
N PRO A 339 -3.25 8.15 -14.83
CA PRO A 339 -2.32 7.08 -14.45
C PRO A 339 -2.14 6.92 -12.95
N ALA A 340 -1.75 5.70 -12.51
CA ALA A 340 -1.38 5.40 -11.14
C ALA A 340 -0.17 6.23 -10.68
N ILE A 341 -0.10 6.53 -9.39
CA ILE A 341 1.08 7.16 -8.78
C ILE A 341 1.92 6.17 -7.95
N ALA A 342 1.53 4.89 -7.96
CA ALA A 342 2.07 3.83 -7.12
C ALA A 342 2.04 4.25 -5.65
N VAL A 343 0.83 4.39 -5.11
CA VAL A 343 0.58 4.91 -3.76
C VAL A 343 1.31 4.10 -2.68
N SER A 344 1.63 4.75 -1.59
CA SER A 344 2.31 4.16 -0.45
C SER A 344 1.70 4.65 0.87
N GLY A 345 2.50 4.93 1.92
CA GLY A 345 2.01 5.42 3.20
C GLY A 345 1.17 6.68 3.08
N ALA A 346 0.25 6.87 4.01
CA ALA A 346 -0.66 8.00 4.05
C ALA A 346 -0.79 8.57 5.47
N ALA A 347 -0.95 9.89 5.58
CA ALA A 347 -1.16 10.57 6.85
C ALA A 347 -2.04 11.81 6.67
N PHE A 348 -3.00 12.01 7.56
CA PHE A 348 -3.66 13.30 7.71
C PHE A 348 -2.76 14.27 8.46
N TYR A 349 -2.83 15.53 8.06
CA TYR A 349 -2.14 16.59 8.76
C TYR A 349 -3.09 17.34 9.71
N ASN A 350 -2.75 17.36 11.00
CA ASN A 350 -3.47 18.09 12.04
C ASN A 350 -2.55 18.98 12.91
N GLY A 351 -1.31 19.20 12.44
CA GLY A 351 -0.33 20.03 13.13
C GLY A 351 -0.57 21.54 12.98
N ASP A 352 0.24 22.33 13.65
CA ASP A 352 0.17 23.79 13.68
C ASP A 352 1.19 24.48 12.75
N LYS A 353 2.20 23.75 12.27
CA LYS A 353 3.28 24.32 11.43
C LYS A 353 2.79 24.77 10.06
N PHE A 354 1.79 24.09 9.52
CA PHE A 354 1.15 24.42 8.25
C PHE A 354 -0.36 24.62 8.44
N PRO A 355 -0.82 25.78 8.92
CA PRO A 355 -2.26 25.99 9.24
C PRO A 355 -3.18 25.69 8.05
N ASN A 356 -2.77 26.06 6.82
CA ASN A 356 -3.55 25.82 5.60
C ASN A 356 -3.53 24.36 5.13
N TRP A 357 -2.72 23.51 5.73
CA TRP A 357 -2.66 22.07 5.43
C TRP A 357 -3.47 21.22 6.40
N GLN A 358 -4.04 21.82 7.42
CA GLN A 358 -4.94 21.08 8.32
C GLN A 358 -6.08 20.44 7.53
N ARG A 359 -6.45 19.22 7.91
CA ARG A 359 -7.45 18.38 7.24
C ARG A 359 -7.04 17.89 5.84
N ASN A 360 -5.82 18.14 5.38
CA ASN A 360 -5.35 17.55 4.14
C ASN A 360 -4.80 16.14 4.40
N LEU A 361 -4.97 15.26 3.42
CA LEU A 361 -4.34 13.95 3.38
C LEU A 361 -3.09 14.00 2.53
N PHE A 362 -2.01 13.46 3.04
CA PHE A 362 -0.76 13.28 2.32
C PHE A 362 -0.58 11.80 1.99
N VAL A 363 -0.30 11.49 0.74
CA VAL A 363 -0.10 10.12 0.24
C VAL A 363 1.23 10.06 -0.50
N GLY A 364 2.09 9.15 -0.09
CA GLY A 364 3.32 8.88 -0.82
C GLY A 364 3.02 8.26 -2.18
N GLY A 365 3.75 8.69 -3.20
CA GLY A 365 3.72 8.13 -4.55
C GLY A 365 5.12 7.70 -4.95
N MET A 366 5.26 6.46 -5.40
CA MET A 366 6.58 5.93 -5.74
C MET A 366 6.95 6.16 -7.20
N ARG A 367 5.96 6.31 -8.07
CA ARG A 367 6.14 6.65 -9.50
C ARG A 367 4.79 6.95 -10.14
N GLU A 368 4.75 7.75 -11.17
CA GLU A 368 3.54 8.09 -11.90
C GLU A 368 3.53 7.40 -13.27
N GLY A 369 2.41 6.74 -13.62
CA GLY A 369 2.21 6.14 -14.94
C GLY A 369 3.20 5.04 -15.30
N GLU A 370 3.69 4.28 -14.33
CA GLU A 370 4.73 3.26 -14.53
C GLU A 370 6.08 3.82 -15.03
N MET A 371 6.28 5.13 -14.99
CA MET A 371 7.52 5.81 -15.38
C MET A 371 8.37 6.15 -14.16
N SER A 372 9.66 5.95 -14.25
CA SER A 372 10.63 6.30 -13.21
C SER A 372 11.66 7.28 -13.82
N PRO A 373 12.20 8.23 -13.04
CA PRO A 373 11.96 8.54 -11.63
C PRO A 373 10.92 9.68 -11.49
N THR A 374 9.70 9.36 -11.14
CA THR A 374 8.58 10.31 -11.01
C THR A 374 7.89 10.23 -9.64
N GLY A 375 8.63 9.81 -8.61
CA GLY A 375 8.14 9.76 -7.24
C GLY A 375 7.75 11.14 -6.71
N GLN A 376 6.78 11.18 -5.79
CA GLN A 376 6.17 12.41 -5.30
C GLN A 376 5.48 12.21 -3.95
N LEU A 377 5.18 13.30 -3.27
CA LEU A 377 4.23 13.33 -2.16
C LEU A 377 2.96 14.01 -2.66
N ARG A 378 1.82 13.32 -2.65
CA ARG A 378 0.54 13.87 -3.08
C ARG A 378 -0.19 14.47 -1.88
N ARG A 379 -0.48 15.78 -1.93
CA ARG A 379 -1.36 16.48 -1.00
C ARG A 379 -2.77 16.53 -1.58
N ILE A 380 -3.77 16.13 -0.81
CA ILE A 380 -5.18 16.11 -1.20
C ILE A 380 -5.96 17.02 -0.27
N VAL A 381 -6.68 17.96 -0.84
CA VAL A 381 -7.51 18.94 -0.13
C VAL A 381 -8.98 18.54 -0.25
N PHE A 382 -9.69 18.54 0.85
CA PHE A 382 -11.11 18.17 0.93
C PHE A 382 -11.97 19.34 1.37
N ASN A 383 -13.26 19.27 1.01
CA ASN A 383 -14.29 20.12 1.59
C ASN A 383 -14.74 19.57 2.98
N ASP A 384 -15.70 20.25 3.61
CA ASP A 384 -16.20 19.84 4.94
C ASP A 384 -16.91 18.48 4.96
N LYS A 385 -17.31 17.97 3.80
CA LYS A 385 -17.91 16.65 3.62
C LYS A 385 -16.89 15.57 3.20
N TRP A 386 -15.60 15.86 3.26
CA TRP A 386 -14.52 14.97 2.85
C TRP A 386 -14.55 14.57 1.37
N GLN A 387 -15.13 15.42 0.52
CA GLN A 387 -15.06 15.28 -0.92
C GLN A 387 -13.82 16.02 -1.43
N GLU A 388 -13.11 15.41 -2.37
CA GLU A 388 -11.91 16.00 -2.98
C GLU A 388 -12.22 17.35 -3.65
N LEU A 389 -11.42 18.36 -3.36
CA LEU A 389 -11.46 19.66 -4.04
C LEU A 389 -10.31 19.82 -5.03
N ARG A 390 -9.10 19.45 -4.64
CA ARG A 390 -7.90 19.58 -5.46
C ARG A 390 -6.76 18.71 -4.92
N GLN A 391 -5.77 18.50 -5.74
CA GLN A 391 -4.53 17.81 -5.40
C GLN A 391 -3.32 18.62 -5.81
N GLU A 392 -2.22 18.42 -5.09
CA GLU A 392 -0.92 18.99 -5.39
C GLU A 392 0.17 17.93 -5.30
N ALA A 393 1.06 17.90 -6.27
CA ALA A 393 2.21 16.99 -6.29
C ALA A 393 3.45 17.72 -5.74
N LEU A 394 3.89 17.33 -4.56
CA LEU A 394 5.05 17.87 -3.88
C LEU A 394 6.28 16.97 -4.10
N LEU A 395 7.47 17.53 -3.93
CA LEU A 395 8.77 16.83 -3.94
C LEU A 395 9.12 16.14 -5.28
N ARG A 396 8.46 16.45 -6.39
CA ARG A 396 8.74 15.83 -7.71
C ARG A 396 10.18 16.02 -8.15
N ASP A 397 10.74 17.19 -7.88
CA ASP A 397 12.11 17.54 -8.30
C ASP A 397 13.20 16.77 -7.55
N LEU A 398 12.85 16.10 -6.46
CA LEU A 398 13.76 15.16 -5.79
C LEU A 398 13.91 13.86 -6.58
N HIS A 399 12.98 13.53 -7.45
CA HIS A 399 12.94 12.29 -8.23
C HIS A 399 13.07 11.02 -7.37
N GLN A 400 12.60 11.08 -6.11
CA GLN A 400 12.66 9.99 -5.15
C GLN A 400 11.31 9.31 -4.99
N ARG A 401 11.33 8.00 -4.88
CA ARG A 401 10.17 7.21 -4.48
C ARG A 401 9.82 7.55 -3.04
N ILE A 402 8.58 7.92 -2.74
CA ILE A 402 8.14 8.19 -1.36
C ILE A 402 7.40 6.97 -0.83
N ARG A 403 7.97 6.34 0.20
CA ARG A 403 7.45 5.08 0.77
C ARG A 403 6.50 5.30 1.93
N ASP A 404 6.77 6.25 2.80
CA ASP A 404 5.93 6.52 3.96
C ASP A 404 5.89 8.02 4.23
N VAL A 405 4.80 8.47 4.82
CA VAL A 405 4.62 9.83 5.30
C VAL A 405 3.96 9.79 6.67
N ARG A 406 4.51 10.55 7.62
CA ARG A 406 3.95 10.68 8.98
C ARG A 406 4.09 12.14 9.43
N GLN A 407 3.18 12.57 10.30
CA GLN A 407 3.37 13.78 11.06
C GLN A 407 4.20 13.46 12.30
N GLY A 408 5.27 14.23 12.51
CA GLY A 408 6.09 14.11 13.70
C GLY A 408 5.48 14.83 14.91
N PRO A 409 5.99 14.53 16.13
CA PRO A 409 5.52 15.17 17.36
C PRO A 409 5.80 16.67 17.42
N ASP A 410 6.71 17.17 16.58
CA ASP A 410 7.03 18.59 16.40
C ASP A 410 6.09 19.33 15.44
N GLY A 411 5.04 18.66 14.94
CA GLY A 411 4.06 19.22 14.02
C GLY A 411 4.53 19.33 12.57
N ASN A 412 5.73 18.85 12.25
CA ASN A 412 6.23 18.78 10.88
C ASN A 412 5.86 17.46 10.20
N LEU A 413 5.96 17.42 8.86
CA LEU A 413 5.82 16.18 8.12
C LEU A 413 7.20 15.52 7.91
N TYR A 414 7.17 14.21 7.93
CA TYR A 414 8.35 13.37 7.64
C TYR A 414 8.01 12.37 6.55
N VAL A 415 8.96 12.12 5.66
CA VAL A 415 8.82 11.14 4.59
C VAL A 415 10.03 10.22 4.52
N LEU A 416 9.79 8.95 4.22
CA LEU A 416 10.83 7.98 3.87
C LEU A 416 10.90 7.87 2.35
N THR A 417 12.10 7.97 1.80
CA THR A 417 12.35 7.56 0.41
C THR A 417 12.47 6.04 0.33
N GLU A 418 12.46 5.45 -0.87
CA GLU A 418 12.60 4.01 -1.02
C GLU A 418 13.63 3.63 -2.08
N GLU A 419 14.84 3.39 -1.62
CA GLU A 419 15.93 2.85 -2.42
C GLU A 419 16.88 2.05 -1.51
N ASN A 420 17.96 1.51 -2.07
CA ASN A 420 19.02 0.88 -1.29
C ASN A 420 19.72 1.86 -0.34
N ASP A 421 19.83 3.12 -0.74
CA ASP A 421 20.36 4.24 0.06
C ASP A 421 19.26 5.28 0.23
N SER A 422 18.33 4.95 1.10
CA SER A 422 17.18 5.80 1.41
C SER A 422 17.48 6.78 2.53
N ALA A 423 16.65 7.79 2.62
CA ALA A 423 16.71 8.82 3.65
C ALA A 423 15.36 9.03 4.34
N LEU A 424 15.43 9.44 5.59
CA LEU A 424 14.35 10.12 6.30
C LEU A 424 14.49 11.62 6.06
N LEU A 425 13.46 12.21 5.49
CA LEU A 425 13.37 13.65 5.22
C LEU A 425 12.35 14.29 6.16
N LYS A 426 12.65 15.54 6.57
CA LYS A 426 11.74 16.40 7.32
C LYS A 426 11.27 17.53 6.41
N ILE A 427 9.99 17.81 6.43
CA ILE A 427 9.32 18.90 5.72
C ILE A 427 8.87 19.92 6.78
N GLU A 428 9.43 21.12 6.75
CA GLU A 428 9.12 22.21 7.67
C GLU A 428 8.79 23.49 6.88
N PRO A 429 8.09 24.47 7.46
CA PRO A 429 7.93 25.77 6.82
C PRO A 429 9.30 26.36 6.46
N ALA A 430 9.46 26.83 5.23
CA ALA A 430 10.60 27.66 4.90
C ALA A 430 10.37 29.07 5.48
N ASP A 431 11.41 29.63 6.09
CA ASP A 431 11.38 31.03 6.46
C ASP A 431 11.03 31.85 5.20
N THR A 432 10.09 32.77 5.33
CA THR A 432 9.86 33.78 4.32
C THR A 432 11.08 34.71 4.31
N ALA A 433 12.20 34.20 3.81
CA ALA A 433 13.31 35.05 3.48
C ALA A 433 12.81 36.07 2.46
N ALA A 434 12.91 37.32 2.85
CA ALA A 434 12.57 38.46 2.03
C ALA A 434 12.97 38.19 0.57
N GLN A 435 11.99 38.22 -0.32
CA GLN A 435 12.26 38.37 -1.74
C GLN A 435 13.00 39.72 -1.88
N THR A 436 14.31 39.67 -1.76
CA THR A 436 15.16 40.75 -2.27
C THR A 436 15.00 40.70 -3.79
N ARG A 437 14.34 41.70 -4.31
CA ARG A 437 14.02 42.03 -5.69
C ARG A 437 15.23 41.94 -6.62
#